data_be9ede6f0879e2873836d3de337279a2
#
_entry.id   be9ede6f0879e2873836d3de337279a2
#
_cell.length_a   1.000
_cell.length_b   1.000
_cell.length_c   1.000
_cell.angle_alpha   90.00
_cell.angle_beta   90.00
_cell.angle_gamma   90.00
#
_symmetry.space_group_name_H-M   'P 1'
#
loop_
_entity.id
_entity.type
_entity.pdbx_description
1 polymer ?
#
loop_
_entity_poly.entity_id
_entity_poly.type
_entity_poly.pdbx_seq_one_letter_code
_entity_poly.pdbx_strand_id
1 'polypeptide(L)'
;MNLFARSGRWWRSTELSAIVGAVADPIFEHPRLAAIYDALDPDRSDLDAYVAISEELGARCVLDVGCGTGTFALLLADRGLEVTGVDPARASLDVARAKASGRPVRWICGTAKDLPPMQADLATMTGNVAQAIVEPSNWNETLRRIFAALRPGGHLVFETRDPATRPWQEWNRAASHKVTEIEGVGAVETWVEVIDVSGPLVTFRWTGVFASDGQVLTSDSTLRFRERDEVETALVAHGYVVEEVRGAPDRPGREFVFRARSRE
;
A
#
# COMPACT_ATOMS: atom_id res chain seq x y z
N MET A 1 63.78 -9.09 3.45
CA MET A 1 63.55 -9.70 2.12
C MET A 1 62.07 -9.97 1.96
N ASN A 2 61.48 -9.22 1.03
CA ASN A 2 60.21 -9.40 0.30
C ASN A 2 58.91 -9.44 1.11
N LEU A 3 58.11 -8.34 1.07
CA LEU A 3 57.24 -7.87 0.02
C LEU A 3 56.07 -8.83 -0.27
N PHE A 4 54.84 -8.45 0.14
CA PHE A 4 53.75 -8.15 -0.78
C PHE A 4 52.58 -7.54 -0.06
N ALA A 5 52.42 -6.23 -0.23
CA ALA A 5 51.18 -5.50 0.00
C ALA A 5 50.18 -5.90 -1.11
N ARG A 6 48.96 -6.28 -0.76
CA ARG A 6 47.83 -6.28 -1.69
C ARG A 6 46.72 -5.36 -1.16
N SER A 7 46.60 -4.25 -1.85
CA SER A 7 45.56 -3.25 -1.76
C SER A 7 44.18 -3.87 -2.07
N GLY A 8 43.35 -4.05 -1.04
CA GLY A 8 41.93 -4.29 -1.22
C GLY A 8 41.22 -3.00 -1.61
N ARG A 9 40.84 -2.86 -2.86
CA ARG A 9 39.90 -1.80 -3.29
C ARG A 9 38.54 -2.12 -2.69
N TRP A 10 38.09 -1.28 -1.78
CA TRP A 10 36.71 -1.22 -1.35
C TRP A 10 35.90 -0.63 -2.51
N TRP A 11 35.09 -1.45 -3.14
CA TRP A 11 34.09 -1.00 -4.09
C TRP A 11 33.06 -0.17 -3.33
N ARG A 12 33.06 1.12 -3.60
CA ARG A 12 31.97 1.98 -3.22
C ARG A 12 30.79 1.63 -4.11
N SER A 13 29.79 0.95 -3.56
CA SER A 13 28.47 0.76 -4.19
C SER A 13 27.65 2.04 -4.06
N THR A 14 27.98 3.03 -4.85
CA THR A 14 27.20 4.27 -5.00
C THR A 14 27.08 4.59 -6.48
N GLU A 15 26.35 3.76 -7.23
CA GLU A 15 25.87 4.09 -8.58
C GLU A 15 24.97 2.97 -9.15
N LEU A 16 23.88 2.63 -8.45
CA LEU A 16 22.80 1.77 -9.00
C LEU A 16 21.41 2.27 -8.59
N SER A 17 21.24 3.60 -8.51
CA SER A 17 19.98 4.20 -8.03
C SER A 17 19.28 5.07 -9.08
N ALA A 18 19.38 4.77 -10.37
CA ALA A 18 18.81 5.63 -11.40
C ALA A 18 17.94 4.95 -12.46
N ILE A 19 17.61 3.64 -12.34
CA ILE A 19 16.67 2.97 -13.25
C ILE A 19 15.91 1.92 -12.44
N VAL A 20 15.04 2.33 -11.52
CA VAL A 20 14.07 1.39 -10.94
C VAL A 20 12.73 2.14 -10.85
N GLY A 21 11.79 1.75 -11.70
CA GLY A 21 10.37 1.93 -11.41
C GLY A 21 10.11 1.36 -10.01
N ALA A 22 9.10 1.86 -9.31
CA ALA A 22 8.80 1.42 -7.95
C ALA A 22 8.81 -0.11 -7.88
N VAL A 23 9.84 -0.66 -7.23
CA VAL A 23 9.91 -2.11 -6.96
C VAL A 23 9.03 -2.32 -5.74
N ALA A 24 8.00 -3.15 -5.88
CA ALA A 24 7.15 -3.51 -4.77
C ALA A 24 7.94 -4.35 -3.74
N ASP A 25 7.60 -4.20 -2.47
CA ASP A 25 8.22 -4.99 -1.41
C ASP A 25 7.99 -6.49 -1.61
N PRO A 26 8.93 -7.35 -1.17
CA PRO A 26 8.81 -8.80 -1.35
C PRO A 26 7.50 -9.41 -0.82
N ILE A 27 6.90 -8.85 0.23
CA ILE A 27 5.60 -9.33 0.77
C ILE A 27 4.49 -9.29 -0.30
N PHE A 28 4.57 -8.34 -1.25
CA PHE A 28 3.59 -8.16 -2.32
C PHE A 28 4.04 -8.79 -3.64
N GLU A 29 5.37 -8.82 -3.92
CA GLU A 29 5.90 -9.24 -5.22
C GLU A 29 6.34 -10.72 -5.25
N HIS A 30 6.69 -11.32 -4.11
CA HIS A 30 7.08 -12.73 -4.10
C HIS A 30 5.83 -13.63 -4.24
N PRO A 31 5.74 -14.52 -5.24
CA PRO A 31 4.50 -15.26 -5.54
C PRO A 31 3.96 -16.06 -4.36
N ARG A 32 4.84 -16.69 -3.55
CA ARG A 32 4.42 -17.46 -2.37
C ARG A 32 3.84 -16.57 -1.27
N LEU A 33 4.36 -15.34 -1.10
CA LEU A 33 3.88 -14.40 -0.10
C LEU A 33 2.57 -13.75 -0.55
N ALA A 34 2.48 -13.32 -1.79
CA ALA A 34 1.26 -12.76 -2.36
C ALA A 34 0.10 -13.78 -2.30
N ALA A 35 0.38 -15.07 -2.54
CA ALA A 35 -0.65 -16.12 -2.50
C ALA A 35 -1.28 -16.34 -1.12
N ILE A 36 -0.54 -16.05 -0.04
CA ILE A 36 -1.03 -16.23 1.34
C ILE A 36 -1.47 -14.92 1.99
N TYR A 37 -1.28 -13.78 1.33
CA TYR A 37 -1.45 -12.45 1.92
C TYR A 37 -2.83 -12.27 2.55
N ASP A 38 -3.89 -12.61 1.83
CA ASP A 38 -5.27 -12.48 2.33
C ASP A 38 -5.57 -13.44 3.48
N ALA A 39 -4.98 -14.64 3.47
CA ALA A 39 -5.17 -15.64 4.52
C ALA A 39 -4.45 -15.26 5.83
N LEU A 40 -3.42 -14.41 5.77
CA LEU A 40 -2.74 -13.92 6.97
C LEU A 40 -3.59 -12.90 7.75
N ASP A 41 -4.49 -12.18 7.07
CA ASP A 41 -5.42 -11.22 7.66
C ASP A 41 -6.79 -11.32 6.96
N PRO A 42 -7.60 -12.35 7.32
CA PRO A 42 -8.85 -12.64 6.63
C PRO A 42 -10.00 -11.71 7.00
N ASP A 43 -9.95 -11.05 8.16
CA ASP A 43 -10.94 -10.05 8.55
C ASP A 43 -10.63 -8.74 7.81
N ARG A 44 -11.52 -8.37 6.89
CA ARG A 44 -11.42 -7.17 6.09
C ARG A 44 -12.62 -6.24 6.33
N SER A 45 -13.15 -6.27 7.54
CA SER A 45 -14.19 -5.32 7.99
C SER A 45 -13.68 -3.87 8.03
N ASP A 46 -12.35 -3.67 8.04
CA ASP A 46 -11.70 -2.39 7.83
C ASP A 46 -12.18 -1.68 6.53
N LEU A 47 -12.53 -2.46 5.50
CA LEU A 47 -12.98 -1.94 4.21
C LEU A 47 -14.45 -1.49 4.19
N ASP A 48 -15.26 -1.87 5.15
CA ASP A 48 -16.70 -1.52 5.19
C ASP A 48 -16.92 0.00 5.20
N ALA A 49 -16.06 0.73 5.91
CA ALA A 49 -16.12 2.18 5.95
C ALA A 49 -15.89 2.83 4.58
N TYR A 50 -14.99 2.25 3.77
CA TYR A 50 -14.68 2.74 2.41
C TYR A 50 -15.75 2.36 1.41
N VAL A 51 -16.37 1.18 1.59
CA VAL A 51 -17.58 0.81 0.84
C VAL A 51 -18.70 1.81 1.11
N ALA A 52 -18.98 2.12 2.39
CA ALA A 52 -20.00 3.10 2.75
C ALA A 52 -19.73 4.49 2.17
N ILE A 53 -18.45 4.93 2.17
CA ILE A 53 -18.06 6.20 1.51
C ILE A 53 -18.35 6.15 0.01
N SER A 54 -18.07 5.04 -0.68
CA SER A 54 -18.35 4.91 -2.11
C SER A 54 -19.84 5.01 -2.43
N GLU A 55 -20.68 4.47 -1.56
CA GLU A 55 -22.14 4.54 -1.65
C GLU A 55 -22.65 5.96 -1.34
N GLU A 56 -22.14 6.60 -0.26
CA GLU A 56 -22.48 7.99 0.11
C GLU A 56 -22.18 8.96 -1.03
N LEU A 57 -21.03 8.79 -1.69
CA LEU A 57 -20.62 9.62 -2.82
C LEU A 57 -21.33 9.27 -4.14
N GLY A 58 -22.13 8.21 -4.16
CA GLY A 58 -22.81 7.73 -5.36
C GLY A 58 -21.84 7.37 -6.48
N ALA A 59 -20.64 6.88 -6.11
CA ALA A 59 -19.59 6.53 -7.06
C ALA A 59 -20.05 5.38 -7.96
N ARG A 60 -19.70 5.45 -9.25
CA ARG A 60 -19.94 4.39 -10.25
C ARG A 60 -18.63 3.89 -10.84
N CYS A 61 -17.68 4.80 -11.05
CA CYS A 61 -16.36 4.49 -11.58
C CYS A 61 -15.31 4.77 -10.49
N VAL A 62 -14.59 3.74 -10.06
CA VAL A 62 -13.62 3.81 -8.96
C VAL A 62 -12.22 3.44 -9.44
N LEU A 63 -11.24 4.22 -9.02
CA LEU A 63 -9.81 3.94 -9.16
C LEU A 63 -9.25 3.51 -7.80
N ASP A 64 -8.78 2.27 -7.70
CA ASP A 64 -8.12 1.74 -6.49
C ASP A 64 -6.61 1.71 -6.70
N VAL A 65 -5.88 2.62 -6.04
CA VAL A 65 -4.42 2.79 -6.17
C VAL A 65 -3.73 2.03 -5.05
N GLY A 66 -2.81 1.12 -5.42
CA GLY A 66 -2.23 0.16 -4.49
C GLY A 66 -3.21 -0.97 -4.17
N CYS A 67 -3.93 -1.44 -5.18
CA CYS A 67 -5.02 -2.41 -5.01
C CYS A 67 -4.58 -3.80 -4.52
N GLY A 68 -3.27 -4.09 -4.50
CA GLY A 68 -2.69 -5.34 -4.01
C GLY A 68 -3.34 -6.58 -4.63
N THR A 69 -3.79 -7.51 -3.78
CA THR A 69 -4.51 -8.73 -4.16
C THR A 69 -5.98 -8.47 -4.58
N GLY A 70 -6.39 -7.21 -4.68
CA GLY A 70 -7.67 -6.80 -5.26
C GLY A 70 -8.88 -6.96 -4.34
N THR A 71 -8.70 -7.16 -3.06
CA THR A 71 -9.82 -7.43 -2.14
C THR A 71 -10.84 -6.29 -2.15
N PHE A 72 -10.42 -5.04 -2.01
CA PHE A 72 -11.32 -3.89 -2.04
C PHE A 72 -11.95 -3.68 -3.42
N ALA A 73 -11.13 -3.74 -4.48
CA ALA A 73 -11.63 -3.61 -5.85
C ALA A 73 -12.73 -4.63 -6.18
N LEU A 74 -12.59 -5.88 -5.71
CA LEU A 74 -13.59 -6.93 -5.91
C LEU A 74 -14.85 -6.70 -5.08
N LEU A 75 -14.72 -6.20 -3.84
CA LEU A 75 -15.88 -5.81 -3.00
C LEU A 75 -16.72 -4.73 -3.67
N LEU A 76 -16.09 -3.77 -4.35
CA LEU A 76 -16.78 -2.72 -5.10
C LEU A 76 -17.42 -3.26 -6.39
N ALA A 77 -16.71 -4.12 -7.12
CA ALA A 77 -17.22 -4.76 -8.32
C ALA A 77 -18.46 -5.63 -8.04
N ASP A 78 -18.49 -6.34 -6.90
CA ASP A 78 -19.66 -7.12 -6.44
C ASP A 78 -20.90 -6.24 -6.17
N ARG A 79 -20.70 -4.95 -5.97
CA ARG A 79 -21.76 -3.93 -5.83
C ARG A 79 -22.13 -3.25 -7.13
N GLY A 80 -21.54 -3.70 -8.25
CA GLY A 80 -21.85 -3.20 -9.58
C GLY A 80 -21.09 -1.93 -10.00
N LEU A 81 -20.02 -1.56 -9.27
CA LEU A 81 -19.18 -0.44 -9.66
C LEU A 81 -18.19 -0.86 -10.75
N GLU A 82 -17.86 0.08 -11.64
CA GLU A 82 -16.73 -0.08 -12.58
C GLU A 82 -15.42 0.23 -11.85
N VAL A 83 -14.55 -0.76 -11.75
CA VAL A 83 -13.32 -0.61 -10.95
C VAL A 83 -12.08 -0.77 -11.82
N THR A 84 -11.14 0.14 -11.64
CA THR A 84 -9.77 0.03 -12.13
C THR A 84 -8.83 -0.06 -10.93
N GLY A 85 -8.13 -1.19 -10.78
CA GLY A 85 -7.08 -1.38 -9.79
C GLY A 85 -5.70 -1.19 -10.41
N VAL A 86 -4.83 -0.43 -9.75
CA VAL A 86 -3.42 -0.28 -10.14
C VAL A 86 -2.50 -0.65 -8.98
N ASP A 87 -1.52 -1.52 -9.25
CA ASP A 87 -0.52 -1.94 -8.25
C ASP A 87 0.81 -2.29 -8.94
N PRO A 88 1.96 -1.91 -8.38
CA PRO A 88 3.25 -2.27 -8.96
C PRO A 88 3.59 -3.76 -8.79
N ALA A 89 3.03 -4.46 -7.80
CA ALA A 89 3.30 -5.86 -7.50
C ALA A 89 2.55 -6.79 -8.46
N ARG A 90 3.29 -7.37 -9.41
CA ARG A 90 2.73 -8.32 -10.38
C ARG A 90 2.13 -9.54 -9.70
N ALA A 91 2.83 -10.11 -8.70
CA ALA A 91 2.35 -11.31 -8.01
C ALA A 91 1.03 -11.07 -7.26
N SER A 92 0.88 -9.91 -6.61
CA SER A 92 -0.39 -9.50 -6.01
C SER A 92 -1.51 -9.37 -7.05
N LEU A 93 -1.22 -8.75 -8.20
CA LEU A 93 -2.20 -8.65 -9.29
C LEU A 93 -2.57 -10.00 -9.91
N ASP A 94 -1.65 -10.96 -9.94
CA ASP A 94 -1.97 -12.31 -10.42
C ASP A 94 -2.94 -13.01 -9.48
N VAL A 95 -2.81 -12.82 -8.15
CA VAL A 95 -3.82 -13.25 -7.16
C VAL A 95 -5.15 -12.52 -7.39
N ALA A 96 -5.13 -11.20 -7.58
CA ALA A 96 -6.33 -10.41 -7.85
C ALA A 96 -7.09 -10.90 -9.09
N ARG A 97 -6.38 -11.17 -10.19
CA ARG A 97 -6.95 -11.72 -11.44
C ARG A 97 -7.57 -13.11 -11.22
N ALA A 98 -6.87 -13.97 -10.48
CA ALA A 98 -7.38 -15.31 -10.16
C ALA A 98 -8.67 -15.24 -9.33
N LYS A 99 -8.75 -14.33 -8.36
CA LYS A 99 -9.95 -14.11 -7.53
C LYS A 99 -11.10 -13.47 -8.31
N ALA A 100 -10.81 -12.72 -9.38
CA ALA A 100 -11.83 -11.94 -10.08
C ALA A 100 -12.98 -12.80 -10.65
N SER A 101 -12.69 -14.05 -11.10
CA SER A 101 -13.74 -15.02 -11.53
C SER A 101 -14.77 -14.41 -12.49
N GLY A 102 -14.31 -13.60 -13.45
CA GLY A 102 -15.18 -12.92 -14.43
C GLY A 102 -15.78 -11.58 -13.99
N ARG A 103 -15.51 -11.10 -12.79
CA ARG A 103 -15.87 -9.73 -12.38
C ARG A 103 -15.15 -8.69 -13.25
N PRO A 104 -15.83 -7.63 -13.70
CA PRO A 104 -15.30 -6.66 -14.64
C PRO A 104 -14.39 -5.64 -13.94
N VAL A 105 -13.23 -6.08 -13.44
CA VAL A 105 -12.22 -5.19 -12.90
C VAL A 105 -11.06 -5.05 -13.87
N ARG A 106 -10.65 -3.82 -14.15
CA ARG A 106 -9.48 -3.52 -14.97
C ARG A 106 -8.23 -3.49 -14.08
N TRP A 107 -7.27 -4.39 -14.33
CA TRP A 107 -6.02 -4.47 -13.58
C TRP A 107 -4.86 -3.86 -14.35
N ILE A 108 -4.15 -2.91 -13.73
CA ILE A 108 -2.97 -2.24 -14.29
C ILE A 108 -1.77 -2.59 -13.41
N CYS A 109 -0.71 -3.19 -14.00
CA CYS A 109 0.55 -3.40 -13.33
C CYS A 109 1.41 -2.15 -13.48
N GLY A 110 1.57 -1.40 -12.40
CA GLY A 110 2.27 -0.12 -12.39
C GLY A 110 1.86 0.76 -11.21
N THR A 111 2.15 2.02 -11.31
CA THR A 111 1.85 3.06 -10.32
C THR A 111 0.83 4.06 -10.89
N ALA A 112 0.49 5.08 -10.14
CA ALA A 112 -0.36 6.16 -10.66
C ALA A 112 0.20 6.85 -11.93
N LYS A 113 1.51 6.72 -12.20
CA LYS A 113 2.15 7.23 -13.43
C LYS A 113 1.69 6.50 -14.70
N ASP A 114 1.28 5.26 -14.53
CA ASP A 114 0.92 4.34 -15.63
C ASP A 114 -0.57 4.34 -15.94
N LEU A 115 -1.34 5.20 -15.24
CA LEU A 115 -2.78 5.35 -15.47
C LEU A 115 -3.06 5.90 -16.86
N PRO A 116 -3.98 5.27 -17.63
CA PRO A 116 -4.48 5.84 -18.86
C PRO A 116 -5.39 7.04 -18.56
N PRO A 117 -5.72 7.84 -19.58
CA PRO A 117 -6.79 8.82 -19.44
C PRO A 117 -8.08 8.14 -18.97
N MET A 118 -8.66 8.65 -17.89
CA MET A 118 -9.92 8.16 -17.31
C MET A 118 -10.64 9.27 -16.55
N GLN A 119 -11.86 9.03 -16.11
CA GLN A 119 -12.70 9.97 -15.38
C GLN A 119 -13.40 9.21 -14.24
N ALA A 120 -12.67 8.96 -13.14
CA ALA A 120 -13.22 8.28 -11.99
C ALA A 120 -14.05 9.23 -11.11
N ASP A 121 -15.10 8.71 -10.49
CA ASP A 121 -15.88 9.43 -9.46
C ASP A 121 -15.13 9.46 -8.13
N LEU A 122 -14.43 8.37 -7.84
CA LEU A 122 -13.71 8.14 -6.61
C LEU A 122 -12.36 7.48 -6.91
N ALA A 123 -11.31 7.97 -6.26
CA ALA A 123 -10.04 7.28 -6.15
C ALA A 123 -9.78 6.91 -4.68
N THR A 124 -9.20 5.74 -4.46
CA THR A 124 -8.88 5.23 -3.12
C THR A 124 -7.43 4.80 -3.00
N MET A 125 -6.86 4.91 -1.79
CA MET A 125 -5.61 4.28 -1.39
C MET A 125 -5.82 3.65 -0.01
N THR A 126 -6.38 2.43 0.03
CA THR A 126 -6.65 1.70 1.27
C THR A 126 -5.46 0.85 1.72
N GLY A 127 -5.43 0.42 3.00
CA GLY A 127 -4.33 -0.37 3.54
C GLY A 127 -3.06 0.45 3.77
N ASN A 128 -3.20 1.76 4.02
CA ASN A 128 -2.07 2.67 4.27
C ASN A 128 -1.08 2.81 3.09
N VAL A 129 -1.54 2.62 1.85
CA VAL A 129 -0.74 2.78 0.62
C VAL A 129 -0.05 4.14 0.55
N ALA A 130 -0.69 5.22 1.01
CA ALA A 130 -0.11 6.55 1.05
C ALA A 130 1.23 6.60 1.80
N GLN A 131 1.42 5.75 2.83
CA GLN A 131 2.66 5.68 3.60
C GLN A 131 3.78 4.89 2.87
N ALA A 132 3.42 3.94 2.00
CA ALA A 132 4.38 3.22 1.17
C ALA A 132 5.01 4.10 0.08
N ILE A 133 4.39 5.24 -0.23
CA ILE A 133 4.96 6.22 -1.16
C ILE A 133 5.96 7.10 -0.39
N VAL A 134 7.19 6.60 -0.25
CA VAL A 134 8.22 7.16 0.63
C VAL A 134 8.76 8.49 0.11
N GLU A 135 9.10 8.55 -1.20
CA GLU A 135 9.75 9.71 -1.80
C GLU A 135 8.77 10.87 -2.01
N PRO A 136 9.10 12.11 -1.57
CA PRO A 136 8.22 13.27 -1.74
C PRO A 136 7.86 13.55 -3.21
N SER A 137 8.79 13.33 -4.13
CA SER A 137 8.53 13.48 -5.57
C SER A 137 7.51 12.49 -6.09
N ASN A 138 7.56 11.24 -5.63
CA ASN A 138 6.58 10.22 -6.01
C ASN A 138 5.21 10.49 -5.37
N TRP A 139 5.18 10.98 -4.13
CA TRP A 139 3.94 11.41 -3.47
C TRP A 139 3.24 12.52 -4.26
N ASN A 140 3.97 13.59 -4.59
CA ASN A 140 3.45 14.69 -5.39
C ASN A 140 2.96 14.24 -6.77
N GLU A 141 3.73 13.39 -7.45
CA GLU A 141 3.34 12.84 -8.75
C GLU A 141 2.10 11.95 -8.65
N THR A 142 1.99 11.14 -7.59
CA THR A 142 0.81 10.30 -7.34
C THR A 142 -0.43 11.16 -7.16
N LEU A 143 -0.39 12.20 -6.32
CA LEU A 143 -1.52 13.11 -6.12
C LEU A 143 -1.92 13.79 -7.43
N ARG A 144 -0.94 14.26 -8.21
CA ARG A 144 -1.18 14.89 -9.50
C ARG A 144 -1.83 13.93 -10.52
N ARG A 145 -1.38 12.68 -10.57
CA ARG A 145 -1.92 11.67 -11.48
C ARG A 145 -3.32 11.23 -11.11
N ILE A 146 -3.58 11.06 -9.81
CA ILE A 146 -4.92 10.77 -9.32
C ILE A 146 -5.85 11.95 -9.62
N PHE A 147 -5.40 13.19 -9.40
CA PHE A 147 -6.19 14.38 -9.74
C PHE A 147 -6.61 14.38 -11.24
N ALA A 148 -5.67 14.08 -12.12
CA ALA A 148 -5.94 14.00 -13.57
C ALA A 148 -6.83 12.82 -13.96
N ALA A 149 -6.89 11.76 -13.16
CA ALA A 149 -7.74 10.59 -13.38
C ALA A 149 -9.15 10.76 -12.80
N LEU A 150 -9.36 11.72 -11.92
CA LEU A 150 -10.68 12.07 -11.39
C LEU A 150 -11.44 12.97 -12.36
N ARG A 151 -12.76 12.82 -12.41
CA ARG A 151 -13.61 13.83 -13.04
C ARG A 151 -13.63 15.12 -12.20
N PRO A 152 -13.98 16.27 -12.78
CA PRO A 152 -14.23 17.48 -11.98
C PRO A 152 -15.23 17.19 -10.85
N GLY A 153 -14.87 17.55 -9.63
CA GLY A 153 -15.67 17.23 -8.44
C GLY A 153 -15.60 15.79 -7.94
N GLY A 154 -14.75 14.94 -8.54
CA GLY A 154 -14.47 13.60 -8.04
C GLY A 154 -13.66 13.61 -6.73
N HIS A 155 -13.65 12.49 -6.01
CA HIS A 155 -13.08 12.42 -4.66
C HIS A 155 -11.85 11.50 -4.61
N LEU A 156 -10.89 11.88 -3.76
CA LEU A 156 -9.80 11.02 -3.31
C LEU A 156 -10.02 10.70 -1.82
N VAL A 157 -10.02 9.41 -1.48
CA VAL A 157 -10.16 8.92 -0.10
C VAL A 157 -9.02 7.98 0.22
N PHE A 158 -8.34 8.21 1.33
CA PHE A 158 -7.25 7.37 1.80
C PHE A 158 -6.98 7.57 3.28
N GLU A 159 -6.26 6.64 3.89
CA GLU A 159 -5.83 6.76 5.27
C GLU A 159 -4.31 6.84 5.41
N THR A 160 -3.90 7.35 6.56
CA THR A 160 -2.53 7.28 7.09
C THR A 160 -2.57 7.08 8.59
N ARG A 161 -1.60 6.36 9.14
CA ARG A 161 -1.43 6.26 10.59
C ARG A 161 -0.98 7.60 11.14
N ASP A 162 -1.55 7.95 12.31
CA ASP A 162 -1.13 9.15 13.05
C ASP A 162 0.28 8.94 13.62
N PRO A 163 1.29 9.71 13.19
CA PRO A 163 2.66 9.60 13.70
C PRO A 163 2.78 9.87 15.19
N ALA A 164 1.88 10.67 15.78
CA ALA A 164 1.88 10.97 17.21
C ALA A 164 1.64 9.73 18.07
N THR A 165 0.95 8.71 17.55
CA THR A 165 0.68 7.44 18.24
C THR A 165 1.87 6.49 18.24
N ARG A 166 2.87 6.74 17.39
CA ARG A 166 4.08 5.91 17.23
C ARG A 166 3.78 4.41 17.14
N PRO A 167 2.92 3.96 16.20
CA PRO A 167 2.44 2.58 16.17
C PRO A 167 3.57 1.57 15.96
N TRP A 168 4.70 1.99 15.41
CA TRP A 168 5.89 1.14 15.22
C TRP A 168 6.54 0.66 16.52
N GLN A 169 6.22 1.25 17.69
CA GLN A 169 6.70 0.76 18.98
C GLN A 169 6.12 -0.62 19.32
N GLU A 170 4.97 -0.96 18.74
CA GLU A 170 4.32 -2.27 18.86
C GLU A 170 4.84 -3.27 17.80
N TRP A 171 5.65 -2.82 16.82
CA TRP A 171 6.16 -3.68 15.75
C TRP A 171 7.42 -4.43 16.21
N ASN A 172 7.21 -5.42 17.02
CA ASN A 172 8.24 -6.31 17.54
C ASN A 172 7.70 -7.74 17.60
N ARG A 173 8.61 -8.72 17.63
CA ARG A 173 8.23 -10.13 17.61
C ARG A 173 7.30 -10.51 18.75
N ALA A 174 7.54 -9.99 19.96
CA ALA A 174 6.73 -10.35 21.12
C ALA A 174 5.25 -9.94 20.98
N ALA A 175 4.99 -8.79 20.33
CA ALA A 175 3.65 -8.24 20.16
C ALA A 175 2.96 -8.74 18.85
N SER A 176 3.73 -9.09 17.82
CA SER A 176 3.21 -9.36 16.48
C SER A 176 3.28 -10.83 16.05
N HIS A 177 3.94 -11.69 16.86
CA HIS A 177 4.08 -13.10 16.53
C HIS A 177 2.72 -13.80 16.49
N LYS A 178 2.45 -14.48 15.38
CA LYS A 178 1.28 -15.35 15.24
C LYS A 178 1.61 -16.57 14.39
N VAL A 179 0.83 -17.64 14.57
CA VAL A 179 0.83 -18.81 13.72
C VAL A 179 -0.55 -18.89 13.06
N THR A 180 -0.58 -18.96 11.74
CA THR A 180 -1.80 -19.04 10.95
C THR A 180 -1.81 -20.36 10.18
N GLU A 181 -2.86 -21.16 10.35
CA GLU A 181 -3.12 -22.33 9.49
C GLU A 181 -3.74 -21.86 8.18
N ILE A 182 -3.09 -22.17 7.07
CA ILE A 182 -3.52 -21.75 5.73
C ILE A 182 -3.82 -23.00 4.91
N GLU A 183 -5.02 -23.07 4.37
CA GLU A 183 -5.46 -24.19 3.55
C GLU A 183 -4.53 -24.41 2.35
N GLY A 184 -4.08 -25.65 2.15
CA GLY A 184 -3.14 -26.02 1.09
C GLY A 184 -1.69 -25.61 1.29
N VAL A 185 -1.37 -24.88 2.38
CA VAL A 185 0.00 -24.40 2.70
C VAL A 185 0.50 -25.00 4.02
N GLY A 186 -0.40 -25.14 5.02
CA GLY A 186 -0.10 -25.52 6.39
C GLY A 186 0.18 -24.31 7.29
N ALA A 187 0.77 -24.56 8.46
CA ALA A 187 1.11 -23.52 9.42
C ALA A 187 2.19 -22.56 8.87
N VAL A 188 1.92 -21.27 9.02
CA VAL A 188 2.88 -20.20 8.75
C VAL A 188 3.04 -19.34 9.99
N GLU A 189 4.25 -19.33 10.56
CA GLU A 189 4.63 -18.47 11.67
C GLU A 189 5.06 -17.12 11.12
N THR A 190 4.52 -16.02 11.65
CA THR A 190 4.83 -14.66 11.16
C THR A 190 5.06 -13.69 12.30
N TRP A 191 5.90 -12.69 12.06
CA TRP A 191 6.08 -11.54 12.95
C TRP A 191 6.67 -10.35 12.18
N VAL A 192 6.63 -9.17 12.81
CA VAL A 192 7.30 -7.96 12.33
C VAL A 192 8.28 -7.44 13.36
N GLU A 193 9.35 -6.80 12.89
CA GLU A 193 10.37 -6.17 13.73
C GLU A 193 10.83 -4.86 13.08
N VAL A 194 10.91 -3.79 13.87
CA VAL A 194 11.47 -2.53 13.38
C VAL A 194 12.96 -2.69 13.18
N ILE A 195 13.46 -2.26 12.02
CA ILE A 195 14.90 -2.25 11.68
C ILE A 195 15.49 -0.87 11.96
N ASP A 196 14.78 0.20 11.53
CA ASP A 196 15.27 1.57 11.65
C ASP A 196 14.11 2.56 11.79
N VAL A 197 14.38 3.64 12.53
CA VAL A 197 13.49 4.80 12.64
C VAL A 197 14.34 6.05 12.40
N SER A 198 14.18 6.67 11.24
CA SER A 198 14.96 7.82 10.82
C SER A 198 14.05 8.96 10.39
N GLY A 199 13.83 9.93 11.28
CA GLY A 199 12.88 11.01 11.05
C GLY A 199 11.46 10.47 10.81
N PRO A 200 10.82 10.83 9.68
CA PRO A 200 9.49 10.34 9.36
C PRO A 200 9.49 8.93 8.74
N LEU A 201 10.66 8.31 8.57
CA LEU A 201 10.79 7.00 7.94
C LEU A 201 10.92 5.90 9.00
N VAL A 202 10.12 4.86 8.84
CA VAL A 202 10.19 3.66 9.66
C VAL A 202 10.38 2.46 8.74
N THR A 203 11.51 1.76 8.91
CA THR A 203 11.80 0.52 8.20
C THR A 203 11.58 -0.66 9.12
N PHE A 204 10.83 -1.64 8.66
CA PHE A 204 10.54 -2.85 9.41
C PHE A 204 10.69 -4.08 8.53
N ARG A 205 10.96 -5.21 9.15
CA ARG A 205 11.01 -6.53 8.53
C ARG A 205 9.80 -7.34 8.92
N TRP A 206 9.09 -7.82 7.94
CA TRP A 206 8.18 -8.94 8.08
C TRP A 206 8.94 -10.24 7.87
N THR A 207 8.70 -11.24 8.70
CA THR A 207 9.27 -12.58 8.55
C THR A 207 8.16 -13.62 8.56
N GLY A 208 8.24 -14.58 7.64
CA GLY A 208 7.37 -15.74 7.58
C GLY A 208 8.15 -17.04 7.53
N VAL A 209 7.78 -18.00 8.38
CA VAL A 209 8.35 -19.35 8.43
C VAL A 209 7.28 -20.36 8.07
N PHE A 210 7.51 -21.13 7.02
CA PHE A 210 6.57 -22.12 6.50
C PHE A 210 6.88 -23.48 7.13
N ALA A 211 5.96 -24.03 7.90
CA ALA A 211 6.15 -25.33 8.56
C ALA A 211 6.26 -26.50 7.56
N SER A 212 5.66 -26.37 6.38
CA SER A 212 5.64 -27.42 5.35
C SER A 212 7.00 -27.81 4.78
N ASP A 213 7.94 -26.84 4.72
CA ASP A 213 9.26 -27.05 4.14
C ASP A 213 10.41 -26.34 4.89
N GLY A 214 10.08 -25.67 5.98
CA GLY A 214 11.04 -24.89 6.79
C GLY A 214 11.55 -23.62 6.10
N GLN A 215 11.00 -23.22 4.94
CA GLN A 215 11.45 -22.02 4.25
C GLN A 215 11.15 -20.78 5.10
N VAL A 216 12.16 -19.90 5.19
CA VAL A 216 12.02 -18.57 5.79
C VAL A 216 12.04 -17.53 4.70
N LEU A 217 11.01 -16.71 4.62
CA LEU A 217 10.94 -15.57 3.72
C LEU A 217 10.84 -14.29 4.53
N THR A 218 11.50 -13.24 4.05
CA THR A 218 11.50 -11.92 4.68
C THR A 218 11.12 -10.85 3.70
N SER A 219 10.53 -9.76 4.19
CA SER A 219 10.24 -8.56 3.42
C SER A 219 10.57 -7.35 4.25
N ASP A 220 11.51 -6.54 3.77
CA ASP A 220 11.80 -5.24 4.36
C ASP A 220 10.94 -4.19 3.68
N SER A 221 10.24 -3.38 4.47
CA SER A 221 9.37 -2.32 4.02
C SER A 221 9.70 -1.02 4.74
N THR A 222 9.67 0.08 4.02
CA THR A 222 9.83 1.42 4.60
C THR A 222 8.55 2.20 4.41
N LEU A 223 8.01 2.75 5.51
CA LEU A 223 6.86 3.62 5.49
C LEU A 223 7.27 5.04 5.88
N ARG A 224 6.64 6.02 5.22
CA ARG A 224 6.76 7.42 5.59
C ARG A 224 5.54 7.86 6.41
N PHE A 225 5.79 8.28 7.61
CA PHE A 225 4.80 8.86 8.51
C PHE A 225 4.73 10.36 8.29
N ARG A 226 3.67 10.84 7.65
CA ARG A 226 3.42 12.25 7.38
C ARG A 226 2.52 12.81 8.46
N GLU A 227 2.84 14.00 8.94
CA GLU A 227 1.94 14.76 9.80
C GLU A 227 0.67 15.13 9.03
N ARG A 228 -0.45 15.27 9.74
CA ARG A 228 -1.74 15.65 9.15
C ARG A 228 -1.62 16.90 8.28
N ASP A 229 -0.99 17.94 8.81
CA ASP A 229 -0.83 19.23 8.12
C ASP A 229 0.02 19.12 6.84
N GLU A 230 1.03 18.22 6.82
CA GLU A 230 1.82 17.90 5.63
C GLU A 230 0.94 17.32 4.52
N VAL A 231 0.05 16.39 4.89
CA VAL A 231 -0.89 15.75 3.96
C VAL A 231 -1.91 16.75 3.42
N GLU A 232 -2.55 17.54 4.29
CA GLU A 232 -3.53 18.56 3.89
C GLU A 232 -2.88 19.62 2.97
N THR A 233 -1.67 20.08 3.31
CA THR A 233 -0.91 21.03 2.48
C THR A 233 -0.62 20.45 1.10
N ALA A 234 -0.18 19.19 1.02
CA ALA A 234 0.08 18.53 -0.25
C ALA A 234 -1.20 18.39 -1.10
N LEU A 235 -2.33 18.01 -0.51
CA LEU A 235 -3.62 17.92 -1.19
C LEU A 235 -4.02 19.27 -1.81
N VAL A 236 -3.98 20.34 -1.01
CA VAL A 236 -4.34 21.69 -1.46
C VAL A 236 -3.41 22.17 -2.60
N ALA A 237 -2.10 21.90 -2.48
CA ALA A 237 -1.12 22.26 -3.51
C ALA A 237 -1.38 21.55 -4.85
N HIS A 238 -2.01 20.38 -4.85
CA HIS A 238 -2.37 19.62 -6.04
C HIS A 238 -3.82 19.82 -6.52
N GLY A 239 -4.52 20.86 -6.02
CA GLY A 239 -5.83 21.26 -6.52
C GLY A 239 -7.01 20.61 -5.81
N TYR A 240 -6.77 19.86 -4.74
CA TYR A 240 -7.86 19.29 -3.94
C TYR A 240 -8.43 20.29 -2.93
N VAL A 241 -9.68 20.07 -2.53
CA VAL A 241 -10.32 20.66 -1.35
C VAL A 241 -10.46 19.54 -0.34
N VAL A 242 -9.80 19.68 0.81
CA VAL A 242 -9.98 18.74 1.93
C VAL A 242 -11.35 19.01 2.54
N GLU A 243 -12.29 18.08 2.41
CA GLU A 243 -13.65 18.22 2.93
C GLU A 243 -13.78 17.66 4.33
N GLU A 244 -13.06 16.57 4.61
CA GLU A 244 -13.13 15.88 5.88
C GLU A 244 -11.80 15.19 6.21
N VAL A 245 -11.42 15.22 7.48
CA VAL A 245 -10.38 14.34 8.07
C VAL A 245 -10.96 13.77 9.35
N ARG A 246 -11.17 12.45 9.39
CA ARG A 246 -11.75 11.73 10.52
C ARG A 246 -10.87 10.57 10.96
N GLY A 247 -11.12 10.02 12.15
CA GLY A 247 -10.48 8.78 12.58
C GLY A 247 -11.02 7.57 11.84
N ALA A 248 -10.17 6.56 11.62
CA ALA A 248 -10.61 5.28 11.09
C ALA A 248 -11.51 4.56 12.12
N PRO A 249 -12.70 4.06 11.73
CA PRO A 249 -13.64 3.45 12.68
C PRO A 249 -13.09 2.16 13.32
N ASP A 250 -12.30 1.38 12.59
CA ASP A 250 -11.65 0.15 13.04
C ASP A 250 -10.42 0.40 13.94
N ARG A 251 -9.84 1.62 13.85
CA ARG A 251 -8.63 2.02 14.61
C ARG A 251 -8.78 3.43 15.21
N PRO A 252 -9.75 3.63 16.12
CA PRO A 252 -10.07 4.94 16.65
C PRO A 252 -8.86 5.61 17.31
N GLY A 253 -8.55 6.84 16.88
CA GLY A 253 -7.44 7.65 17.39
C GLY A 253 -6.04 7.19 16.92
N ARG A 254 -5.94 6.25 16.00
CA ARG A 254 -4.66 5.76 15.48
C ARG A 254 -4.39 6.12 14.03
N GLU A 255 -5.41 6.46 13.27
CA GLU A 255 -5.33 6.74 11.83
C GLU A 255 -6.22 7.94 11.46
N PHE A 256 -5.80 8.66 10.43
CA PHE A 256 -6.56 9.69 9.77
C PHE A 256 -7.10 9.17 8.44
N VAL A 257 -8.39 9.30 8.20
CA VAL A 257 -9.02 9.09 6.90
C VAL A 257 -9.29 10.45 6.28
N PHE A 258 -8.66 10.72 5.15
CA PHE A 258 -8.80 11.95 4.38
C PHE A 258 -9.85 11.76 3.30
N ARG A 259 -10.79 12.70 3.19
CA ARG A 259 -11.69 12.86 2.05
C ARG A 259 -11.43 14.21 1.41
N ALA A 260 -10.96 14.18 0.18
CA ALA A 260 -10.59 15.36 -0.57
C ALA A 260 -11.27 15.35 -1.95
N ARG A 261 -11.82 16.49 -2.37
CA ARG A 261 -12.52 16.66 -3.64
C ARG A 261 -11.63 17.40 -4.64
N SER A 262 -11.59 16.92 -5.90
CA SER A 262 -10.92 17.66 -6.98
C SER A 262 -11.69 18.95 -7.27
N ARG A 263 -10.97 20.06 -7.45
CA ARG A 263 -11.58 21.31 -7.91
C ARG A 263 -12.08 21.15 -9.35
N GLU A 264 -13.09 21.94 -9.69
CA GLU A 264 -13.62 22.07 -11.06
C GLU A 264 -12.59 22.72 -11.97
#